data_05e0c16364d9eb98a2df8cccff7f78f7
#
_entry.id   05e0c16364d9eb98a2df8cccff7f78f7
#
_cell.length_a   1.000
_cell.length_b   1.000
_cell.length_c   1.000
_cell.angle_alpha   90.00
_cell.angle_beta   90.00
_cell.angle_gamma   90.00
#
_symmetry.space_group_name_H-M   'P 1'
#
loop_
_entity.id
_entity.type
_entity.pdbx_description
1 polymer ?
#
loop_
_entity_poly.entity_id
_entity_poly.type
_entity_poly.pdbx_seq_one_letter_code
_entity_poly.pdbx_strand_id
1 'polypeptide(L)'
;LNQSVLICDQVSPILKEVLEKNGLKVTYEPEVTPEQIAEKIGNFEVVVVRSRTKITRELIEKADKCKIIARVGVGLDNIDQNAAKEKNIRVLNAVEGAITAVAELVIGLMLSMAREIPRADREIRNGNWIKKELMGTELKGKYLGIVGLGNIGKRLGRLARALNMNIIGYDVTEIDEEFSKEVGLMKADLDTLLSSADYVSFHVPLLDSTRHMINADKLKLMKKTARIINTARGGVIDEDALYNSLKDGNLAGAALDVFEVEPATGNRLTTLPNFVATPHMGAQTKEAQLLAANVIAEKIIQVLRGVL
;
A
#
# COMPACT_ATOMS: atom_id res chain seq x y z
N LEU A 1 -18.37 6.15 -27.71
CA LEU A 1 -18.89 5.85 -26.37
C LEU A 1 -19.88 6.95 -25.95
N ASN A 2 -20.91 6.63 -25.19
CA ASN A 2 -21.92 7.61 -24.73
C ASN A 2 -22.39 7.29 -23.30
N GLN A 3 -21.62 6.44 -22.61
CA GLN A 3 -21.93 5.98 -21.26
C GLN A 3 -21.72 7.08 -20.22
N SER A 4 -22.51 7.02 -19.14
CA SER A 4 -22.46 7.93 -18.01
C SER A 4 -21.48 7.43 -16.95
N VAL A 5 -20.62 8.33 -16.46
CA VAL A 5 -19.60 8.06 -15.45
C VAL A 5 -19.82 8.96 -14.24
N LEU A 6 -19.85 8.40 -13.04
CA LEU A 6 -19.82 9.13 -11.78
C LEU A 6 -18.44 8.98 -11.12
N ILE A 7 -17.74 10.07 -10.87
CA ILE A 7 -16.50 10.11 -10.11
C ILE A 7 -16.79 10.66 -8.72
N CYS A 8 -16.65 9.82 -7.70
CA CYS A 8 -17.07 10.10 -6.33
C CYS A 8 -15.96 10.65 -5.42
N ASP A 9 -14.70 10.56 -5.83
CA ASP A 9 -13.56 10.95 -5.02
C ASP A 9 -12.65 11.92 -5.78
N GLN A 10 -11.79 12.64 -5.03
CA GLN A 10 -10.76 13.47 -5.63
C GLN A 10 -9.72 12.62 -6.34
N VAL A 11 -9.57 12.85 -7.64
CA VAL A 11 -8.65 12.15 -8.54
C VAL A 11 -7.91 13.16 -9.44
N SER A 12 -6.86 12.73 -10.12
CA SER A 12 -6.18 13.56 -11.13
C SER A 12 -7.18 14.00 -12.22
N PRO A 13 -7.20 15.30 -12.60
CA PRO A 13 -8.08 15.83 -13.65
C PRO A 13 -7.97 15.09 -14.99
N ILE A 14 -6.82 14.51 -15.29
CA ILE A 14 -6.57 13.75 -16.52
C ILE A 14 -7.57 12.61 -16.71
N LEU A 15 -8.06 11.99 -15.61
CA LEU A 15 -9.06 10.93 -15.70
C LEU A 15 -10.32 11.44 -16.40
N LYS A 16 -10.86 12.57 -15.95
CA LYS A 16 -12.04 13.19 -16.55
C LYS A 16 -11.78 13.58 -18.00
N GLU A 17 -10.65 14.24 -18.27
CA GLU A 17 -10.28 14.71 -19.61
C GLU A 17 -10.18 13.53 -20.60
N VAL A 18 -9.53 12.42 -20.24
CA VAL A 18 -9.40 11.25 -21.09
C VAL A 18 -10.75 10.57 -21.34
N LEU A 19 -11.60 10.44 -20.32
CA LEU A 19 -12.92 9.84 -20.46
C LEU A 19 -13.83 10.70 -21.37
N GLU A 20 -13.89 12.02 -21.16
CA GLU A 20 -14.68 12.94 -21.98
C GLU A 20 -14.20 12.99 -23.44
N LYS A 21 -12.87 13.00 -23.67
CA LYS A 21 -12.28 12.92 -25.01
C LYS A 21 -12.69 11.65 -25.76
N ASN A 22 -12.98 10.57 -25.05
CA ASN A 22 -13.47 9.32 -25.63
C ASN A 22 -15.02 9.25 -25.68
N GLY A 23 -15.73 10.35 -25.46
CA GLY A 23 -17.17 10.46 -25.64
C GLY A 23 -18.02 10.02 -24.43
N LEU A 24 -17.42 9.83 -23.24
CA LEU A 24 -18.15 9.50 -22.03
C LEU A 24 -18.69 10.77 -21.36
N LYS A 25 -19.86 10.68 -20.72
CA LYS A 25 -20.50 11.77 -20.00
C LYS A 25 -20.07 11.70 -18.54
N VAL A 26 -19.14 12.57 -18.11
CA VAL A 26 -18.55 12.52 -16.78
C VAL A 26 -19.22 13.49 -15.82
N THR A 27 -19.73 12.98 -14.71
CA THR A 27 -20.18 13.73 -13.54
C THR A 27 -19.09 13.61 -12.47
N TYR A 28 -18.48 14.73 -12.07
CA TYR A 28 -17.40 14.77 -11.07
C TYR A 28 -17.91 15.41 -9.79
N GLU A 29 -18.06 14.61 -8.75
CA GLU A 29 -18.56 15.01 -7.43
C GLU A 29 -17.66 14.46 -6.32
N PRO A 30 -16.47 15.04 -6.11
CA PRO A 30 -15.46 14.46 -5.20
C PRO A 30 -15.84 14.49 -3.72
N GLU A 31 -16.84 15.28 -3.35
CA GLU A 31 -17.34 15.43 -1.96
C GLU A 31 -18.71 14.78 -1.75
N VAL A 32 -19.19 13.99 -2.72
CA VAL A 32 -20.49 13.32 -2.64
C VAL A 32 -20.58 12.40 -1.40
N THR A 33 -21.72 12.48 -0.69
CA THR A 33 -21.96 11.64 0.50
C THR A 33 -22.49 10.25 0.12
N PRO A 34 -22.41 9.25 1.01
CA PRO A 34 -22.99 7.93 0.75
C PRO A 34 -24.48 7.96 0.40
N GLU A 35 -25.26 8.85 1.06
CA GLU A 35 -26.69 9.02 0.82
C GLU A 35 -26.94 9.56 -0.58
N GLN A 36 -26.19 10.59 -0.98
CA GLN A 36 -26.28 11.16 -2.32
C GLN A 36 -25.83 10.17 -3.40
N ILE A 37 -24.83 9.32 -3.12
CA ILE A 37 -24.47 8.23 -4.03
C ILE A 37 -25.64 7.26 -4.18
N ALA A 38 -26.29 6.87 -3.06
CA ALA A 38 -27.40 5.94 -3.07
C ALA A 38 -28.61 6.42 -3.88
N GLU A 39 -28.83 7.73 -3.95
CA GLU A 39 -29.92 8.35 -4.74
C GLU A 39 -29.66 8.33 -6.25
N LYS A 40 -28.42 8.39 -6.68
CA LYS A 40 -28.06 8.61 -8.08
C LYS A 40 -27.32 7.47 -8.75
N ILE A 41 -26.70 6.55 -8.00
CA ILE A 41 -25.80 5.51 -8.53
C ILE A 41 -26.47 4.66 -9.64
N GLY A 42 -27.77 4.40 -9.52
CA GLY A 42 -28.54 3.65 -10.51
C GLY A 42 -28.63 4.28 -11.91
N ASN A 43 -28.24 5.56 -12.04
CA ASN A 43 -28.26 6.28 -13.32
C ASN A 43 -26.94 6.18 -14.09
N PHE A 44 -25.88 5.64 -13.48
CA PHE A 44 -24.54 5.61 -14.06
C PHE A 44 -24.12 4.21 -14.46
N GLU A 45 -23.47 4.10 -15.61
CA GLU A 45 -22.92 2.84 -16.12
C GLU A 45 -21.52 2.58 -15.59
N VAL A 46 -20.80 3.62 -15.17
CA VAL A 46 -19.47 3.54 -14.58
C VAL A 46 -19.42 4.36 -13.29
N VAL A 47 -18.92 3.76 -12.22
CA VAL A 47 -18.68 4.46 -10.94
C VAL A 47 -17.19 4.40 -10.64
N VAL A 48 -16.59 5.57 -10.40
CA VAL A 48 -15.17 5.70 -10.09
C VAL A 48 -15.01 6.19 -8.67
N VAL A 49 -14.21 5.47 -7.89
CA VAL A 49 -13.88 5.78 -6.49
C VAL A 49 -12.37 5.76 -6.26
N ARG A 50 -11.95 6.25 -5.10
CA ARG A 50 -10.59 6.10 -4.60
C ARG A 50 -10.62 5.42 -3.22
N SER A 51 -10.11 6.06 -2.17
CA SER A 51 -10.01 5.47 -0.83
C SER A 51 -11.12 5.93 0.12
N ARG A 52 -11.69 7.14 -0.09
CA ARG A 52 -12.70 7.72 0.80
C ARG A 52 -14.05 7.03 0.66
N THR A 53 -14.50 6.85 -0.58
CA THR A 53 -15.84 6.29 -0.85
C THR A 53 -15.84 4.78 -0.71
N LYS A 54 -16.74 4.26 0.11
CA LYS A 54 -17.01 2.82 0.25
C LYS A 54 -18.20 2.44 -0.62
N ILE A 55 -18.02 1.44 -1.47
CA ILE A 55 -19.09 0.87 -2.30
C ILE A 55 -19.56 -0.43 -1.65
N THR A 56 -20.57 -0.30 -0.80
CA THR A 56 -21.17 -1.39 -0.03
C THR A 56 -22.16 -2.21 -0.88
N ARG A 57 -22.59 -3.37 -0.36
CA ARG A 57 -23.64 -4.18 -0.98
C ARG A 57 -24.90 -3.38 -1.25
N GLU A 58 -25.35 -2.55 -0.29
CA GLU A 58 -26.57 -1.76 -0.43
C GLU A 58 -26.48 -0.73 -1.58
N LEU A 59 -25.30 -0.14 -1.80
CA LEU A 59 -25.07 0.74 -2.94
C LEU A 59 -25.04 -0.02 -4.28
N ILE A 60 -24.45 -1.19 -4.29
CA ILE A 60 -24.37 -2.05 -5.47
C ILE A 60 -25.77 -2.54 -5.85
N GLU A 61 -26.62 -2.87 -4.88
CA GLU A 61 -28.02 -3.27 -5.12
C GLU A 61 -28.83 -2.18 -5.83
N LYS A 62 -28.55 -0.90 -5.56
CA LYS A 62 -29.18 0.26 -6.22
C LYS A 62 -28.54 0.63 -7.57
N ALA A 63 -27.43 0.04 -7.93
CA ALA A 63 -26.64 0.38 -9.12
C ALA A 63 -27.16 -0.35 -10.37
N ASP A 64 -28.41 -0.08 -10.78
CA ASP A 64 -29.13 -0.88 -11.82
C ASP A 64 -28.48 -0.82 -13.21
N LYS A 65 -27.89 0.32 -13.59
CA LYS A 65 -27.22 0.49 -14.89
C LYS A 65 -25.73 0.22 -14.82
N CYS A 66 -25.16 0.02 -13.64
CA CYS A 66 -23.73 -0.04 -13.45
C CYS A 66 -23.13 -1.30 -14.08
N LYS A 67 -22.12 -1.12 -14.89
CA LYS A 67 -21.32 -2.18 -15.56
C LYS A 67 -19.91 -2.26 -15.00
N ILE A 68 -19.40 -1.12 -14.51
CA ILE A 68 -18.02 -0.99 -14.06
C ILE A 68 -17.96 -0.18 -12.77
N ILE A 69 -17.28 -0.73 -11.77
CA ILE A 69 -16.79 0.01 -10.61
C ILE A 69 -15.27 0.06 -10.71
N ALA A 70 -14.69 1.26 -10.80
CA ALA A 70 -13.27 1.44 -10.98
C ALA A 70 -12.64 2.16 -9.79
N ARG A 71 -11.59 1.58 -9.21
CA ARG A 71 -10.83 2.22 -8.15
C ARG A 71 -9.51 2.81 -8.66
N VAL A 72 -9.33 4.11 -8.49
CA VAL A 72 -8.05 4.79 -8.75
C VAL A 72 -7.09 4.48 -7.61
N GLY A 73 -6.46 3.30 -7.65
CA GLY A 73 -5.56 2.79 -6.62
C GLY A 73 -5.41 1.26 -6.68
N VAL A 74 -4.71 0.69 -5.70
CA VAL A 74 -4.32 -0.73 -5.70
C VAL A 74 -5.36 -1.64 -5.06
N GLY A 75 -5.65 -1.41 -3.77
CA GLY A 75 -6.52 -2.29 -2.99
C GLY A 75 -7.98 -2.13 -3.40
N LEU A 76 -8.81 -3.12 -3.09
CA LEU A 76 -10.23 -3.13 -3.37
C LEU A 76 -11.06 -3.28 -2.08
N ASP A 77 -10.45 -2.99 -0.94
CA ASP A 77 -11.01 -3.23 0.39
C ASP A 77 -12.26 -2.37 0.68
N ASN A 78 -12.43 -1.28 -0.05
CA ASN A 78 -13.59 -0.38 0.04
C ASN A 78 -14.72 -0.72 -0.95
N ILE A 79 -14.64 -1.84 -1.67
CA ILE A 79 -15.66 -2.30 -2.64
C ILE A 79 -16.09 -3.71 -2.27
N ASP A 80 -17.40 -3.95 -2.12
CA ASP A 80 -17.95 -5.31 -1.97
C ASP A 80 -17.86 -6.05 -3.32
N GLN A 81 -16.73 -6.76 -3.49
CA GLN A 81 -16.45 -7.48 -4.74
C GLN A 81 -17.42 -8.64 -4.98
N ASN A 82 -17.95 -9.25 -3.89
CA ASN A 82 -18.92 -10.35 -4.02
C ASN A 82 -20.26 -9.83 -4.56
N ALA A 83 -20.77 -8.75 -3.99
CA ALA A 83 -21.98 -8.10 -4.49
C ALA A 83 -21.82 -7.62 -5.94
N ALA A 84 -20.66 -7.04 -6.30
CA ALA A 84 -20.37 -6.64 -7.67
C ALA A 84 -20.39 -7.82 -8.64
N LYS A 85 -19.79 -8.95 -8.26
CA LYS A 85 -19.78 -10.18 -9.04
C LYS A 85 -21.20 -10.76 -9.23
N GLU A 86 -22.01 -10.78 -8.18
CA GLU A 86 -23.41 -11.25 -8.24
C GLU A 86 -24.26 -10.44 -9.23
N LYS A 87 -23.99 -9.12 -9.35
CA LYS A 87 -24.64 -8.24 -10.33
C LYS A 87 -23.93 -8.14 -11.69
N ASN A 88 -22.91 -8.98 -11.93
CA ASN A 88 -22.08 -8.92 -13.15
C ASN A 88 -21.44 -7.56 -13.39
N ILE A 89 -21.11 -6.82 -12.32
CA ILE A 89 -20.39 -5.55 -12.38
C ILE A 89 -18.90 -5.84 -12.36
N ARG A 90 -18.17 -5.30 -13.32
CA ARG A 90 -16.72 -5.45 -13.42
C ARG A 90 -16.01 -4.50 -12.47
N VAL A 91 -15.12 -5.04 -11.62
CA VAL A 91 -14.31 -4.22 -10.72
C VAL A 91 -12.92 -4.04 -11.31
N LEU A 92 -12.48 -2.79 -11.45
CA LEU A 92 -11.17 -2.41 -12.01
C LEU A 92 -10.34 -1.67 -10.96
N ASN A 93 -9.01 -1.85 -11.01
CA ASN A 93 -8.06 -1.09 -10.20
C ASN A 93 -6.81 -0.68 -10.99
N ALA A 94 -5.96 0.18 -10.40
CA ALA A 94 -4.73 0.69 -11.00
C ALA A 94 -3.52 0.34 -10.13
N VAL A 95 -3.16 -0.94 -10.09
CA VAL A 95 -1.98 -1.41 -9.35
C VAL A 95 -0.69 -0.78 -9.86
N GLU A 96 -0.62 -0.50 -11.14
CA GLU A 96 0.56 0.01 -11.84
C GLU A 96 1.01 1.38 -11.29
N GLY A 97 0.05 2.22 -10.90
CA GLY A 97 0.31 3.56 -10.38
C GLY A 97 1.14 3.59 -9.10
N ALA A 98 0.99 2.60 -8.23
CA ALA A 98 1.61 2.62 -6.90
C ALA A 98 2.98 1.93 -6.82
N ILE A 99 3.39 1.16 -7.83
CA ILE A 99 4.54 0.24 -7.74
C ILE A 99 5.82 0.98 -7.32
N THR A 100 6.19 2.03 -8.05
CA THR A 100 7.41 2.78 -7.77
C THR A 100 7.29 3.61 -6.49
N ALA A 101 6.18 4.32 -6.33
CA ALA A 101 5.96 5.21 -5.19
C ALA A 101 6.04 4.46 -3.84
N VAL A 102 5.39 3.29 -3.73
CA VAL A 102 5.43 2.48 -2.50
C VAL A 102 6.83 1.93 -2.26
N ALA A 103 7.50 1.41 -3.30
CA ALA A 103 8.87 0.89 -3.13
C ALA A 103 9.85 1.98 -2.68
N GLU A 104 9.73 3.20 -3.21
CA GLU A 104 10.54 4.35 -2.79
C GLU A 104 10.22 4.80 -1.37
N LEU A 105 8.94 4.80 -0.96
CA LEU A 105 8.56 5.08 0.42
C LEU A 105 9.21 4.08 1.39
N VAL A 106 9.21 2.78 1.06
CA VAL A 106 9.89 1.77 1.90
C VAL A 106 11.37 2.09 2.08
N ILE A 107 12.08 2.43 0.99
CA ILE A 107 13.49 2.86 1.09
C ILE A 107 13.64 4.10 1.96
N GLY A 108 12.75 5.09 1.80
CA GLY A 108 12.71 6.30 2.63
C GLY A 108 12.51 5.98 4.12
N LEU A 109 11.59 5.08 4.46
CA LEU A 109 11.34 4.62 5.82
C LEU A 109 12.52 3.85 6.39
N MET A 110 13.16 2.98 5.59
CA MET A 110 14.38 2.27 6.00
C MET A 110 15.50 3.24 6.34
N LEU A 111 15.78 4.23 5.49
CA LEU A 111 16.79 5.26 5.72
C LEU A 111 16.43 6.16 6.92
N SER A 112 15.16 6.49 7.09
CA SER A 112 14.66 7.25 8.24
C SER A 112 14.92 6.55 9.56
N MET A 113 14.69 5.25 9.64
CA MET A 113 15.00 4.45 10.82
C MET A 113 16.51 4.23 11.00
N ALA A 114 17.24 3.94 9.90
CA ALA A 114 18.68 3.68 9.94
C ALA A 114 19.49 4.87 10.44
N ARG A 115 19.03 6.08 10.15
CA ARG A 115 19.74 7.35 10.45
C ARG A 115 19.02 8.20 11.49
N GLU A 116 17.93 7.71 12.10
CA GLU A 116 17.09 8.42 13.06
C GLU A 116 16.65 9.81 12.57
N ILE A 117 16.32 9.95 11.27
CA ILE A 117 16.02 11.23 10.64
C ILE A 117 14.86 11.98 11.32
N PRO A 118 13.72 11.35 11.66
CA PRO A 118 12.61 12.05 12.32
C PRO A 118 12.99 12.59 13.71
N ARG A 119 13.84 11.86 14.47
CA ARG A 119 14.35 12.33 15.75
C ARG A 119 15.31 13.50 15.57
N ALA A 120 16.24 13.39 14.64
CA ALA A 120 17.22 14.44 14.35
C ALA A 120 16.53 15.75 13.94
N ASP A 121 15.56 15.72 13.02
CA ASP A 121 14.80 16.90 12.58
C ASP A 121 14.03 17.54 13.74
N ARG A 122 13.31 16.73 14.55
CA ARG A 122 12.57 17.20 15.71
C ARG A 122 13.47 17.92 16.72
N GLU A 123 14.62 17.32 17.06
CA GLU A 123 15.54 17.89 18.05
C GLU A 123 16.16 19.20 17.57
N ILE A 124 16.56 19.30 16.28
CA ILE A 124 17.04 20.55 15.70
C ILE A 124 15.98 21.66 15.77
N ARG A 125 14.72 21.35 15.46
CA ARG A 125 13.61 22.31 15.53
C ARG A 125 13.35 22.77 16.97
N ASN A 126 13.62 21.89 17.96
CA ASN A 126 13.55 22.22 19.40
C ASN A 126 14.79 22.95 19.93
N GLY A 127 15.77 23.28 19.07
CA GLY A 127 16.99 23.97 19.43
C GLY A 127 18.07 23.07 20.05
N ASN A 128 17.93 21.76 19.98
CA ASN A 128 18.85 20.79 20.56
C ASN A 128 19.86 20.27 19.53
N TRP A 129 21.16 20.28 19.89
CA TRP A 129 22.26 19.76 19.07
C TRP A 129 22.74 18.40 19.61
N ILE A 130 22.06 17.31 19.21
CA ILE A 130 22.28 15.97 19.78
C ILE A 130 23.18 15.07 18.91
N LYS A 131 24.08 15.63 18.12
CA LYS A 131 24.95 14.88 17.17
C LYS A 131 25.58 13.62 17.78
N LYS A 132 26.04 13.69 19.03
CA LYS A 132 26.72 12.58 19.70
C LYS A 132 25.79 11.38 20.04
N GLU A 133 24.50 11.62 20.10
CA GLU A 133 23.47 10.60 20.41
C GLU A 133 22.95 9.89 19.16
N LEU A 134 23.21 10.44 17.97
CA LEU A 134 22.69 9.96 16.70
C LEU A 134 23.75 9.09 15.99
N MET A 135 23.94 7.86 16.44
CA MET A 135 24.81 6.90 15.81
C MET A 135 23.99 5.92 14.95
N GLY A 136 23.81 6.27 13.68
CA GLY A 136 23.05 5.46 12.72
C GLY A 136 23.82 4.26 12.16
N THR A 137 23.16 3.54 11.25
CA THR A 137 23.71 2.41 10.51
C THR A 137 23.57 2.63 9.00
N GLU A 138 24.37 1.94 8.21
CA GLU A 138 24.25 1.91 6.75
C GLU A 138 23.39 0.72 6.29
N LEU A 139 22.75 0.84 5.13
CA LEU A 139 21.99 -0.25 4.50
C LEU A 139 22.90 -1.22 3.74
N LYS A 140 24.05 -0.75 3.25
CA LYS A 140 25.01 -1.57 2.51
C LYS A 140 25.39 -2.84 3.27
N GLY A 141 25.31 -3.98 2.59
CA GLY A 141 25.65 -5.30 3.15
C GLY A 141 24.59 -5.87 4.12
N LYS A 142 23.54 -5.11 4.48
CA LYS A 142 22.42 -5.61 5.30
C LYS A 142 21.51 -6.51 4.49
N TYR A 143 20.79 -7.38 5.18
CA TYR A 143 19.81 -8.29 4.60
C TYR A 143 18.42 -7.65 4.64
N LEU A 144 17.80 -7.48 3.47
CA LEU A 144 16.39 -7.11 3.34
C LEU A 144 15.55 -8.36 3.07
N GLY A 145 14.69 -8.72 4.00
CA GLY A 145 13.63 -9.70 3.82
C GLY A 145 12.42 -9.06 3.14
N ILE A 146 11.98 -9.63 2.02
CA ILE A 146 10.79 -9.17 1.28
C ILE A 146 9.74 -10.28 1.36
N VAL A 147 8.62 -10.00 2.02
CA VAL A 147 7.47 -10.89 2.15
C VAL A 147 6.41 -10.45 1.14
N GLY A 148 6.23 -11.25 0.09
CA GLY A 148 5.41 -10.91 -1.07
C GLY A 148 6.25 -10.31 -2.21
N LEU A 149 6.50 -11.12 -3.25
CA LEU A 149 7.33 -10.77 -4.42
C LEU A 149 6.49 -10.44 -5.66
N GLY A 150 5.35 -9.79 -5.44
CA GLY A 150 4.56 -9.16 -6.51
C GLY A 150 5.27 -7.93 -7.10
N ASN A 151 4.55 -7.11 -7.83
CA ASN A 151 5.12 -5.95 -8.55
C ASN A 151 5.89 -4.99 -7.62
N ILE A 152 5.34 -4.66 -6.45
CA ILE A 152 5.97 -3.75 -5.48
C ILE A 152 7.21 -4.42 -4.86
N GLY A 153 7.10 -5.66 -4.39
CA GLY A 153 8.22 -6.39 -3.78
C GLY A 153 9.39 -6.56 -4.75
N LYS A 154 9.13 -6.88 -6.01
CA LYS A 154 10.16 -6.94 -7.07
C LYS A 154 10.82 -5.57 -7.31
N ARG A 155 10.03 -4.50 -7.35
CA ARG A 155 10.57 -3.14 -7.51
C ARG A 155 11.45 -2.76 -6.33
N LEU A 156 11.01 -3.05 -5.10
CA LEU A 156 11.79 -2.83 -3.89
C LEU A 156 13.11 -3.63 -3.92
N GLY A 157 13.08 -4.91 -4.33
CA GLY A 157 14.27 -5.73 -4.46
C GLY A 157 15.32 -5.11 -5.38
N ARG A 158 14.93 -4.55 -6.52
CA ARG A 158 15.82 -3.83 -7.45
C ARG A 158 16.43 -2.58 -6.81
N LEU A 159 15.62 -1.77 -6.12
CA LEU A 159 16.11 -0.56 -5.43
C LEU A 159 17.08 -0.91 -4.30
N ALA A 160 16.76 -1.91 -3.50
CA ALA A 160 17.63 -2.35 -2.41
C ALA A 160 18.94 -2.97 -2.92
N ARG A 161 18.90 -3.68 -4.04
CA ARG A 161 20.13 -4.19 -4.70
C ARG A 161 21.03 -3.05 -5.16
N ALA A 162 20.48 -1.98 -5.71
CA ALA A 162 21.23 -0.77 -6.08
C ALA A 162 21.88 -0.09 -4.86
N LEU A 163 21.32 -0.25 -3.67
CA LEU A 163 21.91 0.18 -2.39
C LEU A 163 22.90 -0.85 -1.81
N ASN A 164 23.28 -1.87 -2.57
CA ASN A 164 24.18 -2.97 -2.16
C ASN A 164 23.68 -3.77 -0.95
N MET A 165 22.37 -3.93 -0.80
CA MET A 165 21.78 -4.85 0.17
C MET A 165 21.76 -6.29 -0.38
N ASN A 166 21.69 -7.25 0.52
CA ASN A 166 21.42 -8.66 0.22
C ASN A 166 19.90 -8.89 0.33
N ILE A 167 19.30 -9.63 -0.60
CA ILE A 167 17.86 -9.81 -0.67
C ILE A 167 17.48 -11.24 -0.31
N ILE A 168 16.59 -11.39 0.69
CA ILE A 168 15.92 -12.65 1.04
C ILE A 168 14.45 -12.50 0.68
N GLY A 169 13.87 -13.48 0.00
CA GLY A 169 12.49 -13.41 -0.45
C GLY A 169 11.64 -14.59 -0.04
N TYR A 170 10.41 -14.31 0.34
CA TYR A 170 9.35 -15.27 0.58
C TYR A 170 8.09 -14.88 -0.18
N ASP A 171 7.52 -15.83 -0.88
CA ASP A 171 6.20 -15.73 -1.50
C ASP A 171 5.51 -17.10 -1.46
N VAL A 172 4.18 -17.13 -1.44
CA VAL A 172 3.38 -18.36 -1.53
C VAL A 172 3.25 -18.86 -2.97
N THR A 173 3.55 -18.01 -3.94
CA THR A 173 3.59 -18.34 -5.36
C THR A 173 5.02 -18.60 -5.83
N GLU A 174 5.14 -19.21 -7.00
CA GLU A 174 6.45 -19.40 -7.62
C GLU A 174 7.15 -18.06 -7.89
N ILE A 175 8.39 -17.98 -7.43
CA ILE A 175 9.19 -16.76 -7.57
C ILE A 175 9.88 -16.77 -8.93
N ASP A 176 9.71 -15.68 -9.67
CA ASP A 176 10.30 -15.41 -10.97
C ASP A 176 11.83 -15.58 -10.93
N GLU A 177 12.33 -16.49 -11.77
CA GLU A 177 13.76 -16.81 -11.80
C GLU A 177 14.63 -15.71 -12.41
N GLU A 178 14.12 -14.97 -13.40
CA GLU A 178 14.83 -13.85 -14.01
C GLU A 178 15.06 -12.76 -12.94
N PHE A 179 14.01 -12.38 -12.23
CA PHE A 179 14.10 -11.46 -11.10
C PHE A 179 15.06 -11.98 -10.01
N SER A 180 14.99 -13.28 -9.68
CA SER A 180 15.85 -13.88 -8.67
C SER A 180 17.33 -13.76 -9.03
N LYS A 181 17.68 -13.99 -10.28
CA LYS A 181 19.05 -13.84 -10.81
C LYS A 181 19.48 -12.37 -10.85
N GLU A 182 18.57 -11.47 -11.29
CA GLU A 182 18.83 -10.03 -11.40
C GLU A 182 19.26 -9.41 -10.06
N VAL A 183 18.57 -9.74 -8.98
CA VAL A 183 18.84 -9.14 -7.66
C VAL A 183 19.70 -10.00 -6.74
N GLY A 184 20.06 -11.21 -7.17
CA GLY A 184 20.76 -12.19 -6.32
C GLY A 184 19.90 -12.63 -5.14
N LEU A 185 18.62 -12.96 -5.39
CA LEU A 185 17.63 -13.30 -4.37
C LEU A 185 17.96 -14.64 -3.72
N MET A 186 17.99 -14.67 -2.40
CA MET A 186 17.98 -15.90 -1.61
C MET A 186 16.52 -16.24 -1.28
N LYS A 187 16.02 -17.35 -1.86
CA LYS A 187 14.67 -17.87 -1.54
C LYS A 187 14.69 -18.54 -0.17
N ALA A 188 13.72 -18.23 0.69
CA ALA A 188 13.60 -18.81 2.02
C ALA A 188 12.14 -18.99 2.43
N ASP A 189 11.87 -19.85 3.41
CA ASP A 189 10.61 -19.83 4.14
C ASP A 189 10.51 -18.58 5.04
N LEU A 190 9.31 -18.30 5.55
CA LEU A 190 9.07 -17.11 6.34
C LEU A 190 9.92 -17.04 7.62
N ASP A 191 10.11 -18.14 8.32
CA ASP A 191 10.82 -18.18 9.59
C ASP A 191 12.33 -17.97 9.39
N THR A 192 12.90 -18.58 8.36
CA THR A 192 14.28 -18.36 7.94
C THR A 192 14.50 -16.91 7.51
N LEU A 193 13.57 -16.31 6.75
CA LEU A 193 13.63 -14.91 6.36
C LEU A 193 13.63 -14.00 7.59
N LEU A 194 12.67 -14.19 8.53
CA LEU A 194 12.55 -13.37 9.73
C LEU A 194 13.80 -13.44 10.61
N SER A 195 14.38 -14.63 10.79
CA SER A 195 15.56 -14.81 11.63
C SER A 195 16.86 -14.29 11.00
N SER A 196 16.91 -14.20 9.66
CA SER A 196 18.12 -13.81 8.92
C SER A 196 18.16 -12.33 8.53
N ALA A 197 16.99 -11.68 8.37
CA ALA A 197 16.91 -10.31 7.87
C ALA A 197 17.31 -9.26 8.92
N ASP A 198 17.88 -8.13 8.45
CA ASP A 198 18.11 -6.92 9.24
C ASP A 198 16.96 -5.92 9.06
N TYR A 199 16.28 -5.98 7.91
CA TYR A 199 15.05 -5.26 7.60
C TYR A 199 14.05 -6.24 6.99
N VAL A 200 12.77 -6.14 7.37
CA VAL A 200 11.69 -6.95 6.77
C VAL A 200 10.59 -6.03 6.27
N SER A 201 10.20 -6.19 5.02
CA SER A 201 9.13 -5.41 4.39
C SER A 201 8.03 -6.32 3.83
N PHE A 202 6.77 -5.92 4.05
CA PHE A 202 5.59 -6.69 3.67
C PHE A 202 4.90 -6.08 2.46
N HIS A 203 4.54 -6.94 1.49
CA HIS A 203 3.87 -6.59 0.23
C HIS A 203 2.79 -7.62 -0.11
N VAL A 204 2.08 -8.08 0.90
CA VAL A 204 1.00 -9.06 0.80
C VAL A 204 -0.37 -8.42 0.98
N PRO A 205 -1.46 -8.96 0.37
CA PRO A 205 -2.81 -8.52 0.68
C PRO A 205 -3.22 -8.94 2.09
N LEU A 206 -4.24 -8.30 2.66
CA LEU A 206 -4.87 -8.76 3.89
C LEU A 206 -5.93 -9.82 3.56
N LEU A 207 -5.63 -11.05 3.94
CA LEU A 207 -6.48 -12.24 3.83
C LEU A 207 -6.55 -12.92 5.20
N ASP A 208 -7.42 -13.90 5.38
CA ASP A 208 -7.45 -14.69 6.62
C ASP A 208 -6.10 -15.35 6.91
N SER A 209 -5.38 -15.78 5.87
CA SER A 209 -4.04 -16.39 5.98
C SER A 209 -2.91 -15.41 6.26
N THR A 210 -3.09 -14.12 6.01
CA THR A 210 -2.08 -13.07 6.24
C THR A 210 -2.45 -12.14 7.39
N ARG A 211 -3.66 -12.26 7.93
CA ARG A 211 -4.07 -11.53 9.13
C ARG A 211 -3.23 -11.97 10.32
N HIS A 212 -2.56 -11.01 10.96
CA HIS A 212 -1.64 -11.24 12.06
C HIS A 212 -0.62 -12.37 11.79
N MET A 213 -0.23 -12.52 10.49
CA MET A 213 0.81 -13.48 10.13
C MET A 213 2.13 -13.18 10.86
N ILE A 214 2.32 -11.92 11.26
CA ILE A 214 3.42 -11.48 12.11
C ILE A 214 2.85 -11.19 13.50
N ASN A 215 2.76 -12.23 14.29
CA ASN A 215 2.35 -12.24 15.69
C ASN A 215 3.56 -12.22 16.65
N ALA A 216 3.29 -12.32 17.94
CA ALA A 216 4.34 -12.32 18.96
C ALA A 216 5.39 -13.41 18.76
N ASP A 217 5.01 -14.61 18.30
CA ASP A 217 5.96 -15.70 18.11
C ASP A 217 6.85 -15.48 16.89
N LYS A 218 6.30 -14.93 15.80
CA LYS A 218 7.08 -14.55 14.62
C LYS A 218 8.04 -13.37 14.92
N LEU A 219 7.62 -12.40 15.72
CA LEU A 219 8.48 -11.30 16.14
C LEU A 219 9.67 -11.78 16.99
N LYS A 220 9.52 -12.82 17.80
CA LYS A 220 10.60 -13.42 18.59
C LYS A 220 11.70 -14.06 17.72
N LEU A 221 11.41 -14.47 16.49
CA LEU A 221 12.40 -15.02 15.57
C LEU A 221 13.34 -13.93 15.04
N MET A 222 12.93 -12.69 15.03
CA MET A 222 13.70 -11.59 14.45
C MET A 222 14.91 -11.23 15.31
N LYS A 223 15.97 -10.74 14.67
CA LYS A 223 17.13 -10.19 15.38
C LYS A 223 16.70 -8.97 16.22
N LYS A 224 17.26 -8.80 17.39
CA LYS A 224 17.04 -7.60 18.23
C LYS A 224 17.43 -6.30 17.50
N THR A 225 18.36 -6.38 16.55
CA THR A 225 18.79 -5.26 15.71
C THR A 225 17.94 -5.06 14.47
N ALA A 226 16.97 -5.95 14.21
CA ALA A 226 16.15 -5.89 13.02
C ALA A 226 15.10 -4.78 13.07
N ARG A 227 14.65 -4.35 11.91
CA ARG A 227 13.59 -3.36 11.73
C ARG A 227 12.51 -3.92 10.80
N ILE A 228 11.27 -3.59 11.08
CA ILE A 228 10.10 -4.06 10.33
C ILE A 228 9.39 -2.90 9.63
N ILE A 229 8.95 -3.10 8.40
CA ILE A 229 8.26 -2.09 7.60
C ILE A 229 6.97 -2.68 7.03
N ASN A 230 5.84 -1.99 7.21
CA ASN A 230 4.60 -2.37 6.57
C ASN A 230 3.97 -1.17 5.85
N THR A 231 3.94 -1.27 4.53
CA THR A 231 3.24 -0.34 3.62
C THR A 231 2.18 -1.06 2.79
N ALA A 232 1.81 -2.30 3.18
CA ALA A 232 0.86 -3.12 2.46
C ALA A 232 -0.57 -2.96 2.98
N ARG A 233 -0.87 -3.56 4.14
CA ARG A 233 -2.18 -3.47 4.81
C ARG A 233 -2.01 -3.52 6.33
N GLY A 234 -2.82 -2.71 7.04
CA GLY A 234 -3.03 -2.89 8.47
C GLY A 234 -3.57 -4.30 8.77
N GLY A 235 -3.22 -4.85 9.93
CA GLY A 235 -3.60 -6.20 10.33
C GLY A 235 -2.74 -7.34 9.76
N VAL A 236 -1.75 -7.09 8.89
CA VAL A 236 -0.71 -8.09 8.53
C VAL A 236 0.20 -8.35 9.72
N ILE A 237 0.54 -7.30 10.46
CA ILE A 237 1.28 -7.37 11.73
C ILE A 237 0.27 -7.17 12.86
N ASP A 238 0.36 -7.96 13.89
CA ASP A 238 -0.33 -7.75 15.16
C ASP A 238 0.29 -6.52 15.84
N GLU A 239 -0.44 -5.40 15.89
CA GLU A 239 0.06 -4.13 16.42
C GLU A 239 0.33 -4.18 17.91
N ASP A 240 -0.42 -4.99 18.67
CA ASP A 240 -0.20 -5.18 20.10
C ASP A 240 1.08 -5.96 20.36
N ALA A 241 1.32 -7.02 19.60
CA ALA A 241 2.57 -7.78 19.66
C ALA A 241 3.77 -6.93 19.25
N LEU A 242 3.61 -6.11 18.19
CA LEU A 242 4.66 -5.19 17.73
C LEU A 242 5.00 -4.14 18.79
N TYR A 243 3.98 -3.53 19.41
CA TYR A 243 4.19 -2.56 20.50
C TYR A 243 5.02 -3.15 21.64
N ASN A 244 4.67 -4.34 22.11
CA ASN A 244 5.38 -4.99 23.20
C ASN A 244 6.83 -5.32 22.76
N SER A 245 7.04 -5.84 21.55
CA SER A 245 8.37 -6.16 21.03
C SER A 245 9.28 -4.93 20.94
N LEU A 246 8.76 -3.80 20.49
CA LEU A 246 9.49 -2.53 20.41
C LEU A 246 9.79 -1.95 21.80
N LYS A 247 8.81 -1.94 22.69
CA LYS A 247 8.91 -1.42 24.06
C LYS A 247 9.95 -2.18 24.88
N ASP A 248 9.97 -3.51 24.73
CA ASP A 248 10.87 -4.40 25.47
C ASP A 248 12.29 -4.49 24.83
N GLY A 249 12.52 -3.79 23.70
CA GLY A 249 13.80 -3.78 23.01
C GLY A 249 14.14 -5.12 22.31
N ASN A 250 13.13 -5.93 22.02
CA ASN A 250 13.28 -7.16 21.24
C ASN A 250 13.35 -6.91 19.74
N LEU A 251 13.00 -5.69 19.31
CA LEU A 251 13.12 -5.21 17.93
C LEU A 251 13.68 -3.79 17.95
N ALA A 252 14.63 -3.48 17.05
CA ALA A 252 15.30 -2.17 17.04
C ALA A 252 14.38 -1.03 16.56
N GLY A 253 13.40 -1.33 15.70
CA GLY A 253 12.48 -0.31 15.22
C GLY A 253 11.41 -0.85 14.29
N ALA A 254 10.38 -0.05 14.06
CA ALA A 254 9.35 -0.33 13.06
C ALA A 254 8.92 0.93 12.34
N ALA A 255 8.44 0.76 11.10
CA ALA A 255 7.80 1.83 10.32
C ALA A 255 6.50 1.30 9.70
N LEU A 256 5.39 1.98 9.97
CA LEU A 256 4.08 1.65 9.42
C LEU A 256 3.51 2.82 8.62
N ASP A 257 3.07 2.52 7.41
CA ASP A 257 2.26 3.44 6.58
C ASP A 257 0.77 3.08 6.65
N VAL A 258 0.45 1.89 7.17
CA VAL A 258 -0.91 1.32 7.26
C VAL A 258 -1.15 0.76 8.66
N PHE A 259 -2.39 0.85 9.15
CA PHE A 259 -2.76 0.49 10.52
C PHE A 259 -4.02 -0.37 10.55
N GLU A 260 -4.21 -1.13 11.63
CA GLU A 260 -5.43 -1.94 11.83
C GLU A 260 -6.69 -1.07 11.88
N VAL A 261 -6.55 0.13 12.44
CA VAL A 261 -7.60 1.16 12.46
C VAL A 261 -7.05 2.44 11.87
N GLU A 262 -7.68 2.91 10.79
CA GLU A 262 -7.37 4.19 10.15
C GLU A 262 -8.57 5.14 10.20
N PRO A 263 -8.38 6.41 10.58
CA PRO A 263 -7.13 7.10 10.93
C PRO A 263 -6.49 6.59 12.23
N ALA A 264 -5.15 6.44 12.24
CA ALA A 264 -4.38 5.91 13.37
C ALA A 264 -4.13 6.94 14.50
N THR A 265 -5.02 7.92 14.67
CA THR A 265 -4.92 8.93 15.73
C THR A 265 -5.03 8.27 17.10
N GLY A 266 -4.04 8.52 17.96
CA GLY A 266 -4.00 7.92 19.29
C GLY A 266 -3.48 6.47 19.35
N ASN A 267 -2.97 5.94 18.23
CA ASN A 267 -2.33 4.62 18.21
C ASN A 267 -1.09 4.62 19.12
N ARG A 268 -1.03 3.66 20.06
CA ARG A 268 0.03 3.60 21.09
C ARG A 268 1.44 3.41 20.51
N LEU A 269 1.58 2.81 19.33
CA LEU A 269 2.86 2.66 18.64
C LEU A 269 3.53 4.03 18.41
N THR A 270 2.75 5.08 18.16
CA THR A 270 3.26 6.44 17.91
C THR A 270 3.92 7.08 19.14
N THR A 271 3.75 6.51 20.33
CA THR A 271 4.42 6.98 21.55
C THR A 271 5.85 6.45 21.72
N LEU A 272 6.24 5.47 20.91
CA LEU A 272 7.54 4.82 21.00
C LEU A 272 8.62 5.58 20.22
N PRO A 273 9.82 5.79 20.77
CA PRO A 273 10.89 6.55 20.13
C PRO A 273 11.51 5.82 18.92
N ASN A 274 11.38 4.50 18.85
CA ASN A 274 11.89 3.64 17.79
C ASN A 274 10.82 3.26 16.75
N PHE A 275 9.77 4.09 16.63
CA PHE A 275 8.68 3.90 15.70
C PHE A 275 8.55 5.09 14.74
N VAL A 276 8.32 4.81 13.45
CA VAL A 276 8.05 5.81 12.41
C VAL A 276 6.66 5.54 11.82
N ALA A 277 5.84 6.58 11.72
CA ALA A 277 4.49 6.49 11.18
C ALA A 277 4.32 7.42 9.97
N THR A 278 3.58 6.94 8.96
CA THR A 278 3.10 7.75 7.85
C THR A 278 1.60 7.48 7.63
N PRO A 279 0.82 8.46 7.12
CA PRO A 279 -0.65 8.40 7.11
C PRO A 279 -1.19 7.75 5.82
N HIS A 280 -0.84 6.49 5.55
CA HIS A 280 -1.25 5.71 4.38
C HIS A 280 -0.97 6.47 3.07
N MET A 281 0.27 6.92 2.90
CA MET A 281 0.70 7.78 1.80
C MET A 281 1.50 7.04 0.72
N GLY A 282 1.54 5.70 0.73
CA GLY A 282 2.36 4.91 -0.19
C GLY A 282 2.21 5.27 -1.66
N ALA A 283 1.00 5.59 -2.13
CA ALA A 283 0.72 6.02 -3.50
C ALA A 283 0.46 7.54 -3.64
N GLN A 284 0.83 8.35 -2.65
CA GLN A 284 0.59 9.80 -2.65
C GLN A 284 1.74 10.58 -3.30
N THR A 285 2.05 10.25 -4.56
CA THR A 285 2.95 11.05 -5.40
C THR A 285 2.20 11.57 -6.63
N LYS A 286 2.65 12.67 -7.21
CA LYS A 286 2.04 13.25 -8.43
C LYS A 286 2.07 12.24 -9.57
N GLU A 287 3.18 11.55 -9.74
CA GLU A 287 3.42 10.54 -10.78
C GLU A 287 2.51 9.33 -10.59
N ALA A 288 2.40 8.81 -9.38
CA ALA A 288 1.52 7.68 -9.06
C ALA A 288 0.05 8.01 -9.33
N GLN A 289 -0.41 9.20 -8.92
CA GLN A 289 -1.78 9.66 -9.13
C GLN A 289 -2.09 9.85 -10.61
N LEU A 290 -1.16 10.44 -11.37
CA LEU A 290 -1.30 10.62 -12.82
C LEU A 290 -1.36 9.28 -13.55
N LEU A 291 -0.44 8.37 -13.23
CA LEU A 291 -0.39 7.04 -13.84
C LEU A 291 -1.65 6.22 -13.51
N ALA A 292 -2.08 6.21 -12.25
CA ALA A 292 -3.29 5.50 -11.84
C ALA A 292 -4.54 6.01 -12.57
N ALA A 293 -4.66 7.33 -12.75
CA ALA A 293 -5.77 7.94 -13.46
C ALA A 293 -5.79 7.54 -14.95
N ASN A 294 -4.64 7.57 -15.63
CA ASN A 294 -4.53 7.13 -17.02
C ASN A 294 -4.85 5.64 -17.19
N VAL A 295 -4.27 4.78 -16.34
CA VAL A 295 -4.52 3.33 -16.38
C VAL A 295 -6.00 3.01 -16.18
N ILE A 296 -6.68 3.66 -15.24
CA ILE A 296 -8.11 3.46 -15.01
C ILE A 296 -8.94 3.96 -16.20
N ALA A 297 -8.62 5.14 -16.76
CA ALA A 297 -9.31 5.64 -17.94
C ALA A 297 -9.20 4.65 -19.10
N GLU A 298 -8.00 4.14 -19.38
CA GLU A 298 -7.77 3.17 -20.44
C GLU A 298 -8.54 1.85 -20.19
N LYS A 299 -8.47 1.30 -18.99
CA LYS A 299 -9.19 0.06 -18.62
C LYS A 299 -10.71 0.23 -18.77
N ILE A 300 -11.28 1.35 -18.33
CA ILE A 300 -12.70 1.65 -18.50
C ILE A 300 -13.06 1.67 -19.99
N ILE A 301 -12.30 2.39 -20.81
CA ILE A 301 -12.53 2.51 -22.26
C ILE A 301 -12.43 1.14 -22.95
N GLN A 302 -11.44 0.34 -22.60
CA GLN A 302 -11.25 -1.01 -23.17
C GLN A 302 -12.42 -1.94 -22.84
N VAL A 303 -12.88 -1.94 -21.57
CA VAL A 303 -14.05 -2.74 -21.17
C VAL A 303 -15.32 -2.30 -21.90
N LEU A 304 -15.56 -0.99 -22.01
CA LEU A 304 -16.74 -0.47 -22.71
C LEU A 304 -16.72 -0.71 -24.23
N ARG A 305 -15.54 -0.90 -24.79
CA ARG A 305 -15.35 -1.29 -26.21
C ARG A 305 -15.37 -2.81 -26.43
N GLY A 306 -15.45 -3.60 -25.37
CA GLY A 306 -15.42 -5.06 -25.45
C GLY A 306 -14.04 -5.64 -25.83
N VAL A 307 -12.97 -4.92 -25.54
CA VAL A 307 -11.57 -5.33 -25.80
C VAL A 307 -10.98 -6.06 -24.59
N LEU A 308 -11.44 -5.76 -23.37
CA LEU A 308 -11.06 -6.38 -22.10
C LEU A 308 -12.22 -7.21 -21.54
#